data_501a205f2c9a48b1b2263516501ef6e9
#
_entry.id   501a205f2c9a48b1b2263516501ef6e9
#
_cell.length_a   1.000
_cell.length_b   1.000
_cell.length_c   1.000
_cell.angle_alpha   90.00
_cell.angle_beta   90.00
_cell.angle_gamma   90.00
#
_symmetry.space_group_name_H-M   'P 1'
#
loop_
_entity.id
_entity.type
_entity.pdbx_description
1 polymer ?
#
loop_
_entity_poly.entity_id
_entity_poly.type
_entity_poly.pdbx_seq_one_letter_code
_entity_poly.pdbx_strand_id
1 'polypeptide(L)'
;ALSYADLRALSVTTLPPGPLRSFQLPLQGDMARYIWNIGGQVWPKAEPLRIRRGERVQIEMHNETMMWHPMHLHGHFFRVLQGAGEYCPLKHTVNVAPQQTVRIEFTADNPGNWFFHCHNTYHLEADMARKFEYLSE
;
A
#
# COMPACT_ATOMS: atom_id res chain seq x y z
N ALA A 1 -1.31 -15.10 -18.72
CA ALA A 1 -2.11 -14.56 -17.63
C ALA A 1 -2.00 -13.04 -17.59
N LEU A 2 -3.07 -12.37 -17.23
CA LEU A 2 -3.07 -10.92 -17.06
C LEU A 2 -2.26 -10.53 -15.83
N SER A 3 -1.48 -9.46 -15.95
CA SER A 3 -0.76 -8.84 -14.84
C SER A 3 -1.23 -7.39 -14.69
N TYR A 4 -0.82 -6.71 -13.62
CA TYR A 4 -1.14 -5.29 -13.48
C TYR A 4 -0.56 -4.45 -14.62
N ALA A 5 0.54 -4.88 -15.23
CA ALA A 5 1.13 -4.19 -16.37
C ALA A 5 0.20 -4.14 -17.59
N ASP A 6 -0.75 -5.07 -17.69
CA ASP A 6 -1.73 -5.15 -18.78
C ASP A 6 -2.96 -4.30 -18.54
N LEU A 7 -3.14 -3.77 -17.33
CA LEU A 7 -4.33 -3.01 -16.96
C LEU A 7 -4.18 -1.56 -17.34
N ARG A 8 -5.32 -0.96 -17.71
CA ARG A 8 -5.39 0.45 -18.06
C ARG A 8 -6.75 0.99 -17.65
N ALA A 9 -6.76 2.15 -17.01
CA ALA A 9 -8.00 2.83 -16.66
C ALA A 9 -8.71 3.35 -17.90
N LEU A 10 -10.03 3.50 -17.83
CA LEU A 10 -10.84 4.05 -18.93
C LEU A 10 -10.70 5.56 -19.07
N SER A 11 -10.25 6.22 -18.01
CA SER A 11 -10.04 7.67 -17.98
C SER A 11 -8.73 7.97 -17.25
N VAL A 12 -8.29 9.22 -17.35
CA VAL A 12 -7.07 9.69 -16.68
C VAL A 12 -7.24 9.61 -15.16
N THR A 13 -6.27 9.01 -14.49
CA THR A 13 -6.24 8.86 -13.02
C THR A 13 -5.13 9.69 -12.35
N THR A 14 -4.46 10.56 -13.11
CA THR A 14 -3.40 11.43 -12.58
C THR A 14 -3.90 12.21 -11.37
N LEU A 15 -3.13 12.20 -10.30
CA LEU A 15 -3.49 12.89 -9.07
C LEU A 15 -3.29 14.40 -9.19
N PRO A 16 -4.06 15.20 -8.43
CA PRO A 16 -3.80 16.63 -8.33
C PRO A 16 -2.36 16.89 -7.84
N PRO A 17 -1.76 18.03 -8.23
CA PRO A 17 -0.46 18.41 -7.70
C PRO A 17 -0.50 18.56 -6.18
N GLY A 18 0.57 18.18 -5.51
CA GLY A 18 0.70 18.29 -4.07
C GLY A 18 2.09 17.85 -3.61
N PRO A 19 2.47 18.23 -2.37
CA PRO A 19 3.74 17.77 -1.81
C PRO A 19 3.84 16.25 -1.81
N LEU A 20 5.01 15.74 -2.17
CA LEU A 20 5.24 14.29 -2.18
C LEU A 20 5.60 13.78 -0.80
N ARG A 21 4.93 12.73 -0.37
CA ARG A 21 5.25 11.95 0.82
C ARG A 21 5.52 10.52 0.39
N SER A 22 6.75 10.04 0.58
CA SER A 22 7.14 8.68 0.13
C SER A 22 7.41 7.77 1.31
N PHE A 23 6.95 6.53 1.17
CA PHE A 23 7.27 5.46 2.12
C PHE A 23 7.84 4.27 1.35
N GLN A 24 8.89 3.66 1.91
CA GLN A 24 9.39 2.37 1.46
C GLN A 24 9.01 1.36 2.52
N LEU A 25 8.11 0.45 2.18
CA LEU A 25 7.54 -0.51 3.11
C LEU A 25 7.79 -1.93 2.61
N PRO A 26 8.96 -2.51 2.87
CA PRO A 26 9.20 -3.90 2.52
C PRO A 26 8.22 -4.81 3.27
N LEU A 27 7.72 -5.82 2.58
CA LEU A 27 6.86 -6.84 3.16
C LEU A 27 7.74 -8.01 3.57
N GLN A 28 7.79 -8.31 4.85
CA GLN A 28 8.70 -9.29 5.43
C GLN A 28 7.95 -10.27 6.32
N GLY A 29 8.58 -11.41 6.58
CA GLY A 29 7.98 -12.40 7.46
C GLY A 29 9.00 -13.40 7.94
N ASP A 30 8.72 -13.95 9.12
CA ASP A 30 9.45 -15.08 9.70
C ASP A 30 8.57 -16.31 9.58
N MET A 31 8.90 -17.20 8.63
CA MET A 31 8.12 -18.42 8.37
C MET A 31 8.11 -19.35 9.57
N ALA A 32 9.19 -19.40 10.35
CA ALA A 32 9.27 -20.27 11.51
C ALA A 32 8.37 -19.84 12.66
N ARG A 33 8.13 -18.51 12.77
CA ARG A 33 7.28 -17.94 13.82
C ARG A 33 5.91 -17.52 13.31
N TYR A 34 5.68 -17.58 12.00
CA TYR A 34 4.47 -17.09 11.36
C TYR A 34 4.18 -15.63 11.69
N ILE A 35 5.22 -14.79 11.78
CA ILE A 35 5.10 -13.36 12.05
C ILE A 35 5.39 -12.60 10.76
N TRP A 36 4.45 -11.75 10.37
CA TRP A 36 4.54 -10.96 9.15
C TRP A 36 4.56 -9.47 9.52
N ASN A 37 5.33 -8.69 8.77
CA ASN A 37 5.45 -7.26 9.07
C ASN A 37 5.46 -6.41 7.80
N ILE A 38 5.20 -5.13 7.99
CA ILE A 38 5.27 -4.10 6.96
C ILE A 38 6.31 -3.07 7.43
N GLY A 39 7.40 -2.94 6.67
CA GLY A 39 8.46 -2.00 7.00
C GLY A 39 9.18 -2.33 8.30
N GLY A 40 9.26 -3.61 8.67
CA GLY A 40 9.95 -4.06 9.87
C GLY A 40 9.14 -3.93 11.15
N GLN A 41 7.87 -3.53 11.09
CA GLN A 41 7.03 -3.31 12.26
C GLN A 41 5.76 -4.16 12.20
N VAL A 42 5.32 -4.60 13.37
CA VAL A 42 4.22 -5.55 13.55
C VAL A 42 3.09 -4.86 14.33
N TRP A 43 1.86 -4.97 13.81
CA TRP A 43 0.68 -4.50 14.52
C TRP A 43 0.44 -5.35 15.80
N PRO A 44 0.01 -4.76 16.93
CA PRO A 44 -0.40 -3.36 17.13
C PRO A 44 0.72 -2.40 17.56
N LYS A 45 1.96 -2.87 17.67
CA LYS A 45 3.10 -2.08 18.12
C LYS A 45 3.70 -1.21 17.02
N ALA A 46 3.27 -1.39 15.78
CA ALA A 46 3.76 -0.62 14.65
C ALA A 46 3.40 0.87 14.82
N GLU A 47 4.39 1.72 14.54
CA GLU A 47 4.17 3.17 14.56
C GLU A 47 3.26 3.61 13.42
N PRO A 48 2.42 4.63 13.62
CA PRO A 48 1.62 5.18 12.54
C PRO A 48 2.48 5.74 11.42
N LEU A 49 1.97 5.62 10.20
CA LEU A 49 2.53 6.30 9.04
C LEU A 49 1.86 7.67 8.96
N ARG A 50 2.62 8.73 9.20
CA ARG A 50 2.06 10.07 9.32
C ARG A 50 2.05 10.79 7.99
N ILE A 51 0.88 11.30 7.62
CA ILE A 51 0.66 12.05 6.38
C ILE A 51 -0.09 13.34 6.68
N ARG A 52 -0.11 14.26 5.70
CA ARG A 52 -0.86 15.51 5.80
C ARG A 52 -1.86 15.60 4.66
N ARG A 53 -3.00 16.21 4.94
CA ARG A 53 -4.00 16.49 3.92
C ARG A 53 -3.38 17.27 2.76
N GLY A 54 -3.73 16.86 1.54
CA GLY A 54 -3.22 17.47 0.32
C GLY A 54 -1.93 16.87 -0.21
N GLU A 55 -1.28 16.02 0.56
CA GLU A 55 -0.07 15.34 0.09
C GLU A 55 -0.41 14.28 -0.96
N ARG A 56 0.54 14.08 -1.87
CA ARG A 56 0.55 12.96 -2.79
C ARG A 56 1.43 11.88 -2.16
N VAL A 57 0.81 10.79 -1.73
CA VAL A 57 1.47 9.74 -0.96
C VAL A 57 1.84 8.59 -1.88
N GLN A 58 3.12 8.25 -1.93
CA GLN A 58 3.62 7.10 -2.68
C GLN A 58 4.14 6.04 -1.73
N ILE A 59 3.79 4.80 -1.99
CA ILE A 59 4.27 3.64 -1.24
C ILE A 59 4.94 2.69 -2.20
N GLU A 60 6.19 2.32 -1.90
CA GLU A 60 6.89 1.26 -2.58
C GLU A 60 6.95 0.04 -1.68
N MET A 61 6.42 -1.08 -2.16
CA MET A 61 6.41 -2.34 -1.44
C MET A 61 7.24 -3.36 -2.20
N HIS A 62 8.23 -3.93 -1.54
CA HIS A 62 8.96 -5.07 -2.08
C HIS A 62 8.65 -6.29 -1.20
N ASN A 63 8.09 -7.32 -1.81
CA ASN A 63 7.73 -8.54 -1.09
C ASN A 63 8.95 -9.45 -0.95
N GLU A 64 9.52 -9.48 0.24
CA GLU A 64 10.68 -10.32 0.55
C GLU A 64 10.29 -11.70 1.04
N THR A 65 9.00 -12.03 1.01
CA THR A 65 8.48 -13.34 1.43
C THR A 65 8.23 -14.24 0.24
N MET A 66 7.92 -15.50 0.54
CA MET A 66 7.57 -16.49 -0.49
C MET A 66 6.06 -16.57 -0.73
N MET A 67 5.28 -15.72 -0.08
CA MET A 67 3.81 -15.71 -0.18
C MET A 67 3.33 -14.45 -0.89
N TRP A 68 2.21 -14.56 -1.59
CA TRP A 68 1.49 -13.42 -2.12
C TRP A 68 0.84 -12.63 -0.98
N HIS A 69 0.92 -11.31 -1.04
CA HIS A 69 0.28 -10.44 -0.07
C HIS A 69 -0.66 -9.47 -0.78
N PRO A 70 -1.99 -9.68 -0.69
CA PRO A 70 -2.96 -8.70 -1.16
C PRO A 70 -3.02 -7.55 -0.15
N MET A 71 -2.52 -6.38 -0.55
CA MET A 71 -2.44 -5.21 0.32
C MET A 71 -3.63 -4.30 0.09
N HIS A 72 -4.35 -3.98 1.16
CA HIS A 72 -5.56 -3.18 1.13
C HIS A 72 -5.40 -1.91 1.96
N LEU A 73 -5.79 -0.78 1.37
CA LEU A 73 -5.84 0.52 2.03
C LEU A 73 -7.30 0.92 2.28
N HIS A 74 -7.61 1.24 3.51
CA HIS A 74 -8.92 1.76 3.88
C HIS A 74 -9.04 3.25 3.54
N GLY A 75 -10.23 3.66 3.19
CA GLY A 75 -10.60 5.08 3.06
C GLY A 75 -10.11 5.79 1.81
N HIS A 76 -9.29 5.14 0.99
CA HIS A 76 -8.71 5.75 -0.20
C HIS A 76 -8.66 4.77 -1.36
N PHE A 77 -8.74 5.29 -2.57
CA PHE A 77 -8.34 4.56 -3.76
C PHE A 77 -6.92 4.99 -4.12
N PHE A 78 -6.13 4.07 -4.64
CA PHE A 78 -4.77 4.37 -5.06
C PHE A 78 -4.55 3.98 -6.51
N ARG A 79 -3.61 4.68 -7.15
CA ARG A 79 -3.14 4.33 -8.50
C ARG A 79 -2.05 3.28 -8.35
N VAL A 80 -2.10 2.25 -9.17
CA VAL A 80 -1.01 1.27 -9.27
C VAL A 80 -0.06 1.76 -10.36
N LEU A 81 1.16 2.15 -9.98
CA LEU A 81 2.14 2.72 -10.90
C LEU A 81 2.85 1.58 -11.64
N GLN A 82 2.30 1.19 -12.79
CA GLN A 82 2.72 0.01 -13.56
C GLN A 82 3.14 0.32 -15.00
N GLY A 83 3.25 1.60 -15.35
CA GLY A 83 3.74 2.02 -16.66
C GLY A 83 2.68 2.58 -17.62
N ALA A 84 1.40 2.63 -17.23
CA ALA A 84 0.34 3.18 -18.08
C ALA A 84 0.23 4.72 -18.02
N GLY A 85 1.17 5.40 -17.36
CA GLY A 85 1.22 6.86 -17.27
C GLY A 85 -0.05 7.44 -16.67
N GLU A 86 -0.74 8.31 -17.41
CA GLU A 86 -1.97 8.94 -16.95
C GLU A 86 -3.14 7.95 -16.75
N TYR A 87 -3.02 6.74 -17.30
CA TYR A 87 -4.06 5.71 -17.26
C TYR A 87 -3.74 4.57 -16.32
N CYS A 88 -2.90 4.80 -15.31
CA CYS A 88 -2.65 3.80 -14.28
C CYS A 88 -3.96 3.38 -13.61
N PRO A 89 -4.15 2.07 -13.36
CA PRO A 89 -5.40 1.58 -12.76
C PRO A 89 -5.58 2.09 -11.33
N LEU A 90 -6.84 2.37 -10.98
CA LEU A 90 -7.26 2.82 -9.66
C LEU A 90 -7.81 1.62 -8.90
N LYS A 91 -7.25 1.34 -7.73
CA LYS A 91 -7.58 0.17 -6.91
C LYS A 91 -7.64 0.54 -5.43
N HIS A 92 -8.18 -0.34 -4.62
CA HIS A 92 -8.08 -0.27 -3.16
C HIS A 92 -7.38 -1.50 -2.57
N THR A 93 -7.10 -2.50 -3.41
CA THR A 93 -6.32 -3.69 -3.05
C THR A 93 -5.40 -4.03 -4.22
N VAL A 94 -4.17 -4.39 -3.90
CA VAL A 94 -3.19 -4.82 -4.91
C VAL A 94 -2.44 -6.05 -4.40
N ASN A 95 -2.31 -7.08 -5.25
CA ASN A 95 -1.52 -8.26 -4.94
C ASN A 95 -0.04 -7.99 -5.19
N VAL A 96 0.78 -8.32 -4.20
CA VAL A 96 2.23 -8.25 -4.33
C VAL A 96 2.77 -9.67 -4.31
N ALA A 97 3.27 -10.10 -5.46
CA ALA A 97 3.84 -11.44 -5.62
C ALA A 97 5.19 -11.57 -4.90
N PRO A 98 5.61 -12.80 -4.55
CA PRO A 98 6.95 -13.02 -4.01
C PRO A 98 8.04 -12.35 -4.86
N GLN A 99 8.93 -11.62 -4.21
CA GLN A 99 10.06 -10.90 -4.82
C GLN A 99 9.64 -9.77 -5.79
N GLN A 100 8.37 -9.42 -5.84
CA GLN A 100 7.87 -8.32 -6.65
C GLN A 100 7.95 -6.99 -5.90
N THR A 101 8.24 -5.92 -6.64
CA THR A 101 8.11 -4.56 -6.16
C THR A 101 6.87 -3.94 -6.79
N VAL A 102 6.00 -3.37 -5.96
CA VAL A 102 4.80 -2.66 -6.40
C VAL A 102 4.83 -1.26 -5.82
N ARG A 103 4.54 -0.27 -6.66
CA ARG A 103 4.40 1.13 -6.25
C ARG A 103 2.96 1.57 -6.43
N ILE A 104 2.45 2.24 -5.41
CA ILE A 104 1.12 2.84 -5.44
C ILE A 104 1.19 4.30 -5.02
N GLU A 105 0.20 5.09 -5.43
CA GLU A 105 0.08 6.47 -4.96
C GLU A 105 -1.38 6.85 -4.76
N PHE A 106 -1.62 7.71 -3.79
CA PHE A 106 -2.95 8.24 -3.52
C PHE A 106 -2.87 9.69 -3.03
N THR A 107 -3.97 10.42 -3.19
CA THR A 107 -4.10 11.75 -2.60
C THR A 107 -4.58 11.63 -1.17
N ALA A 108 -3.92 12.31 -0.24
CA ALA A 108 -4.36 12.40 1.16
C ALA A 108 -5.54 13.37 1.27
N ASP A 109 -6.74 12.90 0.92
CA ASP A 109 -7.94 13.72 0.82
C ASP A 109 -9.09 13.27 1.73
N ASN A 110 -8.82 12.34 2.63
CA ASN A 110 -9.82 11.79 3.54
C ASN A 110 -9.24 11.71 4.96
N PRO A 111 -9.28 12.81 5.73
CA PRO A 111 -8.71 12.83 7.08
C PRO A 111 -9.31 11.75 7.99
N GLY A 112 -8.47 11.17 8.84
CA GLY A 112 -8.84 10.09 9.74
C GLY A 112 -7.65 9.19 10.04
N ASN A 113 -7.98 8.03 10.58
CA ASN A 113 -7.02 6.96 10.82
C ASN A 113 -7.43 5.77 9.99
N TRP A 114 -6.54 5.32 9.08
CA TRP A 114 -6.89 4.32 8.09
C TRP A 114 -5.88 3.18 8.09
N PHE A 115 -6.38 1.95 8.19
CA PHE A 115 -5.53 0.78 8.10
C PHE A 115 -5.02 0.56 6.69
N PHE A 116 -3.76 0.13 6.62
CA PHE A 116 -3.12 -0.43 5.44
C PHE A 116 -2.59 -1.80 5.85
N HIS A 117 -3.16 -2.86 5.28
CA HIS A 117 -2.89 -4.20 5.78
C HIS A 117 -2.98 -5.26 4.68
N CYS A 118 -2.39 -6.41 4.96
CA CYS A 118 -2.61 -7.58 4.14
C CYS A 118 -4.07 -8.02 4.27
N HIS A 119 -4.76 -8.14 3.14
CA HIS A 119 -6.18 -8.51 3.09
C HIS A 119 -6.37 -10.03 3.02
N ASN A 120 -5.47 -10.77 3.62
CA ASN A 120 -5.58 -12.22 3.71
C ASN A 120 -6.40 -12.59 4.95
N THR A 121 -7.32 -13.57 4.79
CA THR A 121 -8.23 -13.98 5.86
C THR A 121 -7.59 -14.92 6.88
N TYR A 122 -6.35 -15.35 6.65
CA TYR A 122 -5.66 -16.23 7.59
C TYR A 122 -5.17 -15.48 8.82
N HIS A 123 -5.35 -16.09 9.99
CA HIS A 123 -4.88 -15.53 11.27
C HIS A 123 -3.39 -15.20 11.27
N LEU A 124 -2.61 -15.95 10.48
CA LEU A 124 -1.16 -15.82 10.40
C LEU A 124 -0.70 -14.44 9.92
N GLU A 125 -1.55 -13.70 9.22
CA GLU A 125 -1.21 -12.38 8.67
C GLU A 125 -1.90 -11.22 9.39
N ALA A 126 -2.55 -11.48 10.52
CA ALA A 126 -3.26 -10.46 11.28
C ALA A 126 -2.34 -9.34 11.79
N ASP A 127 -1.05 -9.64 12.00
CA ASP A 127 -0.05 -8.67 12.47
C ASP A 127 0.49 -7.78 11.34
N MET A 128 0.17 -8.11 10.10
CA MET A 128 0.66 -7.41 8.92
C MET A 128 -0.21 -6.20 8.61
N ALA A 129 -0.11 -5.20 9.45
CA ALA A 129 -0.90 -3.99 9.35
C ALA A 129 -0.13 -2.76 9.81
N ARG A 130 -0.38 -1.65 9.14
CA ARG A 130 0.07 -0.32 9.53
C ARG A 130 -1.15 0.60 9.54
N LYS A 131 -1.03 1.73 10.23
CA LYS A 131 -2.09 2.72 10.27
C LYS A 131 -1.57 4.03 9.72
N PHE A 132 -2.28 4.60 8.75
CA PHE A 132 -2.06 5.99 8.33
C PHE A 132 -2.77 6.91 9.30
N GLU A 133 -2.08 7.94 9.73
CA GLU A 133 -2.58 8.95 10.64
C GLU A 133 -2.36 10.31 10.01
N TYR A 134 -3.45 11.07 9.86
CA TYR A 134 -3.35 12.44 9.35
C TYR A 134 -2.87 13.35 10.48
N LEU A 135 -1.82 14.10 10.16
CA LEU A 135 -1.31 15.11 11.07
C LEU A 135 -2.26 16.30 11.12
N SER A 136 -2.34 16.94 12.28
CA SER A 136 -3.08 18.20 12.44
C SER A 136 -2.43 19.31 11.62
N GLU A 137 -3.26 20.15 11.06
CA GLU A 137 -2.80 21.34 10.35
C GLU A 137 -2.41 22.45 11.32
#